data_db40c9871f901ab6710d330d14ec0b5b
#
_entry.id   db40c9871f901ab6710d330d14ec0b5b
#
_cell.length_a   1.000
_cell.length_b   1.000
_cell.length_c   1.000
_cell.angle_alpha   90.00
_cell.angle_beta   90.00
_cell.angle_gamma   90.00
#
_symmetry.space_group_name_H-M   'P 1'
#
loop_
_entity.id
_entity.type
_entity.pdbx_description
1 polymer ?
#
loop_
_entity_poly.entity_id
_entity_poly.type
_entity_poly.pdbx_seq_one_letter_code
_entity_poly.pdbx_strand_id
1 'polypeptide(L)'
;MLTLVVFIIFVALVFDFLNGFHDAANSIATVVSTRVLSPLQAVVWAAFFNFVAAFGFGVHVATTVGKGVVETSVVDQWVILAGLLGAIVWNIITWYWGLPTSSSHALIGGFAGAGVVKAGVGALVVGGLVKIGVFMILAPLIGLAVGFAMMTLTLLTFRKETPGRVDRIFRKGQLLSAAAYSVGHGTNDAQKTMGIIAVLLFSTGHLGPEFYVPFWVILAAGAALGLGTMFGGWRIVKTMGMRITKLRPIGGFCAETAGALTLIGTAIGGIPVSTTQTISGSIMGVGSIQRFSAVRWGVAGRIVWAWILTIPASAAVAGAAWFLIRLLAV
;
A
#
# COMPACT_ATOMS: atom_id res chain seq x y z
N MET A 1 -28.25 -11.99 9.61
CA MET A 1 -27.62 -11.08 8.63
C MET A 1 -26.70 -10.02 9.28
N LEU A 2 -27.17 -9.19 10.18
CA LEU A 2 -26.36 -8.14 10.81
C LEU A 2 -25.05 -8.66 11.45
N THR A 3 -25.11 -9.78 12.19
CA THR A 3 -23.94 -10.40 12.83
C THR A 3 -22.84 -10.74 11.81
N LEU A 4 -23.20 -11.26 10.65
CA LEU A 4 -22.25 -11.58 9.59
C LEU A 4 -21.62 -10.31 8.98
N VAL A 5 -22.41 -9.27 8.75
CA VAL A 5 -21.91 -7.97 8.27
C VAL A 5 -20.88 -7.39 9.26
N VAL A 6 -21.21 -7.38 10.55
CA VAL A 6 -20.29 -6.92 11.61
C VAL A 6 -19.01 -7.77 11.64
N PHE A 7 -19.12 -9.09 11.50
CA PHE A 7 -17.97 -9.98 11.44
C PHE A 7 -17.06 -9.66 10.22
N ILE A 8 -17.65 -9.43 9.04
CA ILE A 8 -16.87 -9.10 7.84
C ILE A 8 -16.21 -7.72 7.96
N ILE A 9 -16.88 -6.74 8.56
CA ILE A 9 -16.27 -5.44 8.89
C ILE A 9 -15.05 -5.64 9.80
N PHE A 10 -15.18 -6.48 10.82
CA PHE A 10 -14.06 -6.81 11.70
C PHE A 10 -12.90 -7.45 10.91
N VAL A 11 -13.16 -8.41 10.02
CA VAL A 11 -12.14 -9.03 9.15
C VAL A 11 -11.50 -8.00 8.21
N ALA A 12 -12.28 -7.04 7.68
CA ALA A 12 -11.75 -5.94 6.87
C ALA A 12 -10.82 -5.01 7.67
N LEU A 13 -11.15 -4.71 8.92
CA LEU A 13 -10.28 -3.94 9.81
C LEU A 13 -9.03 -4.73 10.21
N VAL A 14 -9.14 -6.04 10.40
CA VAL A 14 -7.97 -6.94 10.60
C VAL A 14 -7.07 -6.92 9.36
N PHE A 15 -7.65 -6.97 8.15
CA PHE A 15 -6.87 -6.81 6.92
C PHE A 15 -6.15 -5.45 6.90
N ASP A 16 -6.82 -4.37 7.27
CA ASP A 16 -6.22 -3.02 7.26
C ASP A 16 -5.12 -2.86 8.32
N PHE A 17 -5.31 -3.47 9.50
CA PHE A 17 -4.25 -3.58 10.50
C PHE A 17 -3.03 -4.36 9.96
N LEU A 18 -3.25 -5.51 9.32
CA LEU A 18 -2.18 -6.29 8.70
C LEU A 18 -1.54 -5.57 7.51
N ASN A 19 -2.30 -4.78 6.76
CA ASN A 19 -1.80 -3.87 5.73
C ASN A 19 -0.85 -2.83 6.35
N GLY A 20 -1.29 -2.12 7.39
CA GLY A 20 -0.44 -1.18 8.11
C GLY A 20 0.81 -1.82 8.71
N PHE A 21 0.70 -3.04 9.25
CA PHE A 21 1.81 -3.82 9.76
C PHE A 21 2.81 -4.26 8.67
N HIS A 22 2.31 -4.82 7.56
CA HIS A 22 3.10 -5.26 6.42
C HIS A 22 3.81 -4.08 5.75
N ASP A 23 3.04 -3.00 5.50
CA ASP A 23 3.46 -1.85 4.72
C ASP A 23 4.06 -0.71 5.58
N ALA A 24 4.18 -0.91 6.92
CA ALA A 24 4.98 -0.03 7.77
C ALA A 24 6.37 0.24 7.17
N ALA A 25 6.96 -0.77 6.54
CA ALA A 25 8.25 -0.68 5.88
C ALA A 25 8.31 0.44 4.82
N ASN A 26 7.20 0.71 4.13
CA ASN A 26 7.13 1.74 3.10
C ASN A 26 7.39 3.14 3.69
N SER A 27 6.87 3.39 4.89
CA SER A 27 6.99 4.67 5.59
C SER A 27 8.25 4.79 6.45
N ILE A 28 8.82 3.66 6.94
CA ILE A 28 9.90 3.74 7.94
C ILE A 28 11.26 3.19 7.47
N ALA A 29 11.31 2.37 6.42
CA ALA A 29 12.56 1.70 6.02
C ALA A 29 13.69 2.69 5.71
N THR A 30 13.39 3.79 5.06
CA THR A 30 14.32 4.87 4.71
C THR A 30 14.84 5.60 5.93
N VAL A 31 13.93 6.11 6.79
CA VAL A 31 14.29 6.92 7.96
C VAL A 31 15.00 6.12 9.05
N VAL A 32 14.70 4.81 9.17
CA VAL A 32 15.40 3.88 10.07
C VAL A 32 16.78 3.52 9.51
N SER A 33 16.88 3.21 8.21
CA SER A 33 18.15 2.81 7.60
C SER A 33 19.17 3.95 7.57
N THR A 34 18.72 5.19 7.45
CA THR A 34 19.56 6.40 7.54
C THR A 34 19.86 6.82 8.98
N ARG A 35 19.26 6.18 9.97
CA ARG A 35 19.39 6.47 11.39
C ARG A 35 18.97 7.91 11.75
N VAL A 36 17.99 8.45 11.07
CA VAL A 36 17.38 9.76 11.40
C VAL A 36 16.44 9.61 12.59
N LEU A 37 15.63 8.53 12.60
CA LEU A 37 14.82 8.13 13.75
C LEU A 37 15.23 6.74 14.24
N SER A 38 15.09 6.51 15.53
CA SER A 38 15.14 5.16 16.10
C SER A 38 13.91 4.34 15.61
N PRO A 39 13.99 3.00 15.66
CA PRO A 39 12.88 2.15 15.21
C PRO A 39 11.52 2.51 15.86
N LEU A 40 11.49 2.72 17.18
CA LEU A 40 10.27 3.09 17.90
C LEU A 40 9.75 4.48 17.49
N GLN A 41 10.64 5.47 17.39
CA GLN A 41 10.26 6.80 16.94
C GLN A 41 9.70 6.78 15.50
N ALA A 42 10.28 5.97 14.62
CA ALA A 42 9.85 5.87 13.24
C ALA A 42 8.44 5.27 13.10
N VAL A 43 8.10 4.20 13.84
CA VAL A 43 6.75 3.62 13.78
C VAL A 43 5.71 4.56 14.38
N VAL A 44 6.01 5.25 15.49
CA VAL A 44 5.09 6.23 16.10
C VAL A 44 4.87 7.40 15.13
N TRP A 45 5.94 7.93 14.54
CA TRP A 45 5.89 9.00 13.55
C TRP A 45 5.03 8.62 12.34
N ALA A 46 5.31 7.46 11.74
CA ALA A 46 4.58 6.99 10.57
C ALA A 46 3.10 6.67 10.89
N ALA A 47 2.82 6.02 12.02
CA ALA A 47 1.46 5.70 12.46
C ALA A 47 0.60 6.95 12.64
N PHE A 48 1.16 8.00 13.26
CA PHE A 48 0.47 9.27 13.44
C PHE A 48 0.09 9.89 12.08
N PHE A 49 1.04 10.00 11.15
CA PHE A 49 0.76 10.60 9.85
C PHE A 49 -0.09 9.73 8.93
N ASN A 50 -0.01 8.40 9.04
CA ASN A 50 -0.93 7.48 8.37
C ASN A 50 -2.37 7.67 8.86
N PHE A 51 -2.58 7.86 10.17
CA PHE A 51 -3.90 8.15 10.74
C PHE A 51 -4.43 9.53 10.31
N VAL A 52 -3.58 10.57 10.40
CA VAL A 52 -3.95 11.93 9.99
C VAL A 52 -4.36 12.00 8.52
N ALA A 53 -3.79 11.14 7.68
CA ALA A 53 -4.10 11.05 6.27
C ALA A 53 -5.59 10.77 5.97
N ALA A 54 -6.29 10.09 6.89
CA ALA A 54 -7.72 9.78 6.75
C ALA A 54 -8.61 11.03 6.64
N PHE A 55 -8.14 12.20 7.09
CA PHE A 55 -8.94 13.43 7.15
C PHE A 55 -8.70 14.40 5.99
N GLY A 56 -7.69 14.18 5.14
CA GLY A 56 -7.16 15.24 4.27
C GLY A 56 -7.54 15.18 2.79
N PHE A 57 -7.85 14.00 2.21
CA PHE A 57 -7.82 13.83 0.75
C PHE A 57 -9.09 13.22 0.13
N GLY A 58 -10.21 13.25 0.85
CA GLY A 58 -11.47 12.66 0.38
C GLY A 58 -11.40 11.12 0.29
N VAL A 59 -12.34 10.53 -0.48
CA VAL A 59 -12.54 9.06 -0.58
C VAL A 59 -12.55 8.57 -2.03
N HIS A 60 -11.82 9.24 -2.92
CA HIS A 60 -11.83 8.94 -4.36
C HIS A 60 -11.28 7.54 -4.69
N VAL A 61 -10.21 7.12 -4.02
CA VAL A 61 -9.63 5.78 -4.18
C VAL A 61 -10.59 4.70 -3.66
N ALA A 62 -11.29 4.97 -2.55
CA ALA A 62 -12.29 4.05 -1.99
C ALA A 62 -13.40 3.73 -3.00
N THR A 63 -13.92 4.74 -3.70
CA THR A 63 -14.93 4.57 -4.74
C THR A 63 -14.41 3.73 -5.91
N THR A 64 -13.17 3.97 -6.35
CA THR A 64 -12.56 3.22 -7.45
C THR A 64 -12.36 1.76 -7.11
N VAL A 65 -11.88 1.43 -5.91
CA VAL A 65 -11.66 0.04 -5.48
C VAL A 65 -13.00 -0.67 -5.27
N GLY A 66 -13.97 0.01 -4.66
CA GLY A 66 -15.27 -0.57 -4.36
C GLY A 66 -16.08 -0.99 -5.59
N LYS A 67 -15.99 -0.25 -6.69
CA LYS A 67 -16.79 -0.46 -7.91
C LYS A 67 -15.99 -0.89 -9.14
N GLY A 68 -14.65 -0.86 -9.08
CA GLY A 68 -13.79 -0.99 -10.24
C GLY A 68 -13.13 -2.35 -10.46
N VAL A 69 -13.38 -3.35 -9.63
CA VAL A 69 -12.70 -4.67 -9.70
C VAL A 69 -13.67 -5.78 -10.10
N VAL A 70 -14.82 -5.87 -9.43
CA VAL A 70 -15.85 -6.87 -9.65
C VAL A 70 -17.19 -6.16 -9.84
N GLU A 71 -18.00 -6.66 -10.78
CA GLU A 71 -19.35 -6.15 -11.02
C GLU A 71 -20.17 -6.16 -9.74
N THR A 72 -20.78 -5.03 -9.39
CA THR A 72 -21.50 -4.86 -8.13
C THR A 72 -22.65 -5.84 -7.94
N SER A 73 -23.25 -6.33 -9.03
CA SER A 73 -24.29 -7.35 -9.02
C SER A 73 -23.81 -8.73 -8.58
N VAL A 74 -22.51 -9.00 -8.69
CA VAL A 74 -21.88 -10.27 -8.27
C VAL A 74 -21.41 -10.19 -6.82
N VAL A 75 -21.14 -8.98 -6.32
CA VAL A 75 -20.57 -8.75 -5.00
C VAL A 75 -21.60 -9.04 -3.92
N ASP A 76 -21.33 -10.04 -3.10
CA ASP A 76 -22.04 -10.31 -1.86
C ASP A 76 -21.07 -10.43 -0.68
N GLN A 77 -21.61 -10.64 0.50
CA GLN A 77 -20.85 -10.79 1.73
C GLN A 77 -19.81 -11.93 1.69
N TRP A 78 -20.07 -12.98 0.94
CA TRP A 78 -19.18 -14.13 0.84
C TRP A 78 -18.00 -13.87 -0.10
N VAL A 79 -18.23 -13.17 -1.21
CA VAL A 79 -17.17 -12.69 -2.11
C VAL A 79 -16.23 -11.74 -1.38
N ILE A 80 -16.78 -10.84 -0.58
CA ILE A 80 -15.97 -9.90 0.21
C ILE A 80 -15.15 -10.65 1.25
N LEU A 81 -15.76 -11.54 2.01
CA LEU A 81 -15.06 -12.34 3.03
C LEU A 81 -13.94 -13.18 2.42
N ALA A 82 -14.23 -13.90 1.33
CA ALA A 82 -13.24 -14.73 0.65
C ALA A 82 -12.08 -13.91 0.08
N GLY A 83 -12.37 -12.73 -0.50
CA GLY A 83 -11.36 -11.80 -1.01
C GLY A 83 -10.45 -11.27 0.09
N LEU A 84 -11.01 -10.88 1.24
CA LEU A 84 -10.25 -10.45 2.40
C LEU A 84 -9.36 -11.56 2.96
N LEU A 85 -9.87 -12.77 3.08
CA LEU A 85 -9.08 -13.93 3.54
C LEU A 85 -7.92 -14.23 2.59
N GLY A 86 -8.14 -14.16 1.26
CA GLY A 86 -7.08 -14.31 0.25
C GLY A 86 -5.97 -13.27 0.43
N ALA A 87 -6.32 -12.01 0.63
CA ALA A 87 -5.38 -10.93 0.86
C ALA A 87 -4.63 -11.06 2.18
N ILE A 88 -5.33 -11.41 3.27
CA ILE A 88 -4.75 -11.61 4.61
C ILE A 88 -3.71 -12.72 4.57
N VAL A 89 -4.06 -13.89 4.04
CA VAL A 89 -3.17 -15.05 3.96
C VAL A 89 -1.93 -14.71 3.14
N TRP A 90 -2.10 -14.06 1.98
CA TRP A 90 -0.96 -13.67 1.15
C TRP A 90 -0.04 -12.64 1.83
N ASN A 91 -0.60 -11.64 2.52
CA ASN A 91 0.18 -10.68 3.28
C ASN A 91 0.98 -11.33 4.42
N ILE A 92 0.41 -12.31 5.12
CA ILE A 92 1.11 -13.05 6.17
C ILE A 92 2.27 -13.87 5.58
N ILE A 93 2.05 -14.58 4.45
CA ILE A 93 3.07 -15.39 3.77
C ILE A 93 4.23 -14.49 3.34
N THR A 94 3.95 -13.39 2.66
CA THR A 94 4.98 -12.48 2.13
C THR A 94 5.71 -11.72 3.24
N TRP A 95 5.02 -11.35 4.31
CA TRP A 95 5.67 -10.82 5.51
C TRP A 95 6.62 -11.84 6.14
N TYR A 96 6.21 -13.10 6.27
CA TYR A 96 7.05 -14.16 6.83
C TYR A 96 8.35 -14.33 6.05
N TRP A 97 8.32 -14.24 4.73
CA TRP A 97 9.50 -14.28 3.87
C TRP A 97 10.25 -12.95 3.75
N GLY A 98 9.70 -11.87 4.31
CA GLY A 98 10.28 -10.52 4.23
C GLY A 98 10.29 -9.96 2.82
N LEU A 99 9.30 -10.34 2.01
CA LEU A 99 9.09 -9.85 0.64
C LEU A 99 8.20 -8.61 0.66
N PRO A 100 8.69 -7.46 0.18
CA PRO A 100 7.88 -6.24 0.07
C PRO A 100 6.92 -6.36 -1.13
N THR A 101 5.77 -6.98 -0.90
CA THR A 101 4.67 -7.08 -1.86
C THR A 101 3.66 -5.96 -1.64
N SER A 102 2.67 -5.86 -2.50
CA SER A 102 1.60 -4.87 -2.39
C SER A 102 0.36 -5.47 -1.75
N SER A 103 0.03 -5.03 -0.55
CA SER A 103 -1.23 -5.37 0.13
C SER A 103 -2.45 -4.97 -0.70
N SER A 104 -2.34 -3.87 -1.47
CA SER A 104 -3.37 -3.42 -2.41
C SER A 104 -3.62 -4.43 -3.53
N HIS A 105 -2.54 -4.96 -4.14
CA HIS A 105 -2.67 -5.97 -5.19
C HIS A 105 -3.15 -7.29 -4.62
N ALA A 106 -2.79 -7.64 -3.39
CA ALA A 106 -3.33 -8.79 -2.69
C ALA A 106 -4.85 -8.67 -2.49
N LEU A 107 -5.34 -7.49 -2.09
CA LEU A 107 -6.77 -7.23 -1.94
C LEU A 107 -7.50 -7.30 -3.29
N ILE A 108 -6.97 -6.66 -4.33
CA ILE A 108 -7.55 -6.65 -5.67
C ILE A 108 -7.58 -8.09 -6.24
N GLY A 109 -6.47 -8.82 -6.13
CA GLY A 109 -6.38 -10.21 -6.56
C GLY A 109 -7.37 -11.12 -5.81
N GLY A 110 -7.43 -10.98 -4.49
CA GLY A 110 -8.37 -11.71 -3.66
C GLY A 110 -9.82 -11.45 -4.04
N PHE A 111 -10.18 -10.17 -4.22
CA PHE A 111 -11.54 -9.79 -4.59
C PHE A 111 -11.91 -10.26 -6.00
N ALA A 112 -11.02 -10.10 -6.98
CA ALA A 112 -11.18 -10.59 -8.34
C ALA A 112 -11.30 -12.13 -8.37
N GLY A 113 -10.44 -12.84 -7.63
CA GLY A 113 -10.45 -14.31 -7.58
C GLY A 113 -11.75 -14.88 -7.01
N ALA A 114 -12.25 -14.30 -5.91
CA ALA A 114 -13.54 -14.69 -5.33
C ALA A 114 -14.70 -14.41 -6.29
N GLY A 115 -14.70 -13.27 -7.00
CA GLY A 115 -15.70 -12.93 -8.01
C GLY A 115 -15.70 -13.90 -9.20
N VAL A 116 -14.53 -14.26 -9.71
CA VAL A 116 -14.36 -15.21 -10.81
C VAL A 116 -14.87 -16.60 -10.42
N VAL A 117 -14.54 -17.08 -9.24
CA VAL A 117 -14.99 -18.41 -8.78
C VAL A 117 -16.52 -18.44 -8.60
N LYS A 118 -17.12 -17.33 -8.17
CA LYS A 118 -18.57 -17.23 -8.00
C LYS A 118 -19.33 -17.16 -9.32
N ALA A 119 -18.90 -16.32 -10.26
CA ALA A 119 -19.71 -15.94 -11.43
C ALA A 119 -18.93 -15.96 -12.76
N GLY A 120 -17.72 -16.54 -12.77
CA GLY A 120 -16.89 -16.62 -13.97
C GLY A 120 -16.14 -15.31 -14.26
N VAL A 121 -15.32 -15.33 -15.31
CA VAL A 121 -14.47 -14.19 -15.70
C VAL A 121 -15.28 -12.95 -16.14
N GLY A 122 -16.52 -13.13 -16.56
CA GLY A 122 -17.43 -12.02 -16.88
C GLY A 122 -17.84 -11.16 -15.68
N ALA A 123 -17.54 -11.60 -14.45
CA ALA A 123 -17.73 -10.82 -13.23
C ALA A 123 -16.71 -9.67 -13.08
N LEU A 124 -15.66 -9.66 -13.88
CA LEU A 124 -14.57 -8.68 -13.76
C LEU A 124 -14.85 -7.40 -14.53
N VAL A 125 -14.62 -6.26 -13.87
CA VAL A 125 -14.68 -4.93 -14.50
C VAL A 125 -13.38 -4.66 -15.25
N VAL A 126 -13.37 -5.00 -16.55
CA VAL A 126 -12.15 -4.94 -17.39
C VAL A 126 -11.50 -3.55 -17.37
N GLY A 127 -12.27 -2.47 -17.50
CA GLY A 127 -11.74 -1.10 -17.50
C GLY A 127 -11.00 -0.73 -16.22
N GLY A 128 -11.52 -1.15 -15.07
CA GLY A 128 -10.88 -0.94 -13.77
C GLY A 128 -9.61 -1.76 -13.62
N LEU A 129 -9.64 -3.04 -14.01
CA LEU A 129 -8.48 -3.92 -13.96
C LEU A 129 -7.35 -3.47 -14.90
N VAL A 130 -7.69 -3.00 -16.11
CA VAL A 130 -6.71 -2.42 -17.03
C VAL A 130 -6.06 -1.17 -16.40
N LYS A 131 -6.85 -0.27 -15.82
CA LYS A 131 -6.31 0.90 -15.12
C LYS A 131 -5.33 0.49 -14.01
N ILE A 132 -5.72 -0.49 -13.18
CA ILE A 132 -4.87 -1.02 -12.10
C ILE A 132 -3.59 -1.65 -12.67
N GLY A 133 -3.70 -2.50 -13.70
CA GLY A 133 -2.56 -3.14 -14.36
C GLY A 133 -1.56 -2.15 -14.96
N VAL A 134 -2.06 -1.09 -15.61
CA VAL A 134 -1.22 -0.01 -16.14
C VAL A 134 -0.46 0.69 -15.01
N PHE A 135 -1.12 1.07 -13.93
CA PHE A 135 -0.46 1.75 -12.82
C PHE A 135 0.40 0.82 -11.96
N MET A 136 0.18 -0.49 -11.99
CA MET A 136 1.10 -1.48 -11.41
C MET A 136 2.49 -1.41 -12.05
N ILE A 137 2.57 -1.09 -13.35
CA ILE A 137 3.83 -0.91 -14.07
C ILE A 137 4.34 0.53 -13.95
N LEU A 138 3.45 1.51 -14.11
CA LEU A 138 3.83 2.91 -14.12
C LEU A 138 4.26 3.44 -12.75
N ALA A 139 3.63 3.03 -11.66
CA ALA A 139 3.94 3.56 -10.33
C ALA A 139 5.41 3.35 -9.90
N PRO A 140 6.00 2.15 -10.02
CA PRO A 140 7.43 1.98 -9.71
C PRO A 140 8.35 2.70 -10.70
N LEU A 141 7.96 2.82 -11.97
CA LEU A 141 8.74 3.55 -12.98
C LEU A 141 8.70 5.08 -12.72
N ILE A 142 7.54 5.62 -12.39
CA ILE A 142 7.40 7.02 -11.98
C ILE A 142 8.22 7.27 -10.71
N GLY A 143 8.09 6.39 -9.69
CA GLY A 143 8.88 6.49 -8.47
C GLY A 143 10.38 6.49 -8.76
N LEU A 144 10.85 5.60 -9.64
CA LEU A 144 12.25 5.53 -10.07
C LEU A 144 12.70 6.81 -10.78
N ALA A 145 11.94 7.28 -11.76
CA ALA A 145 12.27 8.48 -12.53
C ALA A 145 12.28 9.73 -11.66
N VAL A 146 11.24 9.92 -10.81
CA VAL A 146 11.15 11.07 -9.90
C VAL A 146 12.23 10.99 -8.83
N GLY A 147 12.51 9.80 -8.26
CA GLY A 147 13.59 9.60 -7.29
C GLY A 147 14.96 9.92 -7.88
N PHE A 148 15.21 9.47 -9.11
CA PHE A 148 16.44 9.81 -9.85
C PHE A 148 16.55 11.33 -10.08
N ALA A 149 15.50 11.97 -10.57
CA ALA A 149 15.48 13.41 -10.82
C ALA A 149 15.66 14.23 -9.54
N MET A 150 14.94 13.88 -8.47
CA MET A 150 15.05 14.54 -7.16
C MET A 150 16.47 14.46 -6.60
N MET A 151 17.10 13.27 -6.65
CA MET A 151 18.46 13.11 -6.16
C MET A 151 19.46 13.92 -7.01
N THR A 152 19.31 13.89 -8.35
CA THR A 152 20.16 14.69 -9.26
C THR A 152 20.05 16.18 -8.94
N LEU A 153 18.81 16.69 -8.86
CA LEU A 153 18.56 18.10 -8.57
C LEU A 153 19.14 18.50 -7.22
N THR A 154 18.94 17.66 -6.21
CA THR A 154 19.46 17.92 -4.86
C THR A 154 21.01 17.95 -4.85
N LEU A 155 21.68 17.01 -5.52
CA LEU A 155 23.13 17.00 -5.61
C LEU A 155 23.69 18.24 -6.35
N LEU A 156 23.03 18.67 -7.43
CA LEU A 156 23.40 19.89 -8.15
C LEU A 156 23.24 21.14 -7.30
N THR A 157 22.13 21.22 -6.55
CA THR A 157 21.84 22.36 -5.68
C THR A 157 22.86 22.48 -4.53
N PHE A 158 23.21 21.36 -3.91
CA PHE A 158 24.09 21.32 -2.73
C PHE A 158 25.55 20.98 -3.07
N ARG A 159 25.94 21.03 -4.33
CA ARG A 159 27.30 20.65 -4.78
C ARG A 159 28.45 21.45 -4.16
N LYS A 160 28.17 22.68 -3.70
CA LYS A 160 29.15 23.57 -3.08
C LYS A 160 29.15 23.47 -1.55
N GLU A 161 28.22 22.74 -0.96
CA GLU A 161 28.08 22.62 0.47
C GLU A 161 28.98 21.52 1.06
N THR A 162 29.38 21.69 2.31
CA THR A 162 30.17 20.69 3.02
C THR A 162 29.31 19.45 3.35
N PRO A 163 29.89 18.23 3.34
CA PRO A 163 29.15 17.01 3.65
C PRO A 163 28.44 17.06 5.02
N GLY A 164 29.05 17.67 6.03
CA GLY A 164 28.45 17.79 7.36
C GLY A 164 27.23 18.73 7.40
N ARG A 165 27.24 19.81 6.59
CA ARG A 165 26.09 20.71 6.47
C ARG A 165 24.93 20.02 5.73
N VAL A 166 25.23 19.32 4.65
CA VAL A 166 24.26 18.53 3.89
C VAL A 166 23.62 17.48 4.79
N ASP A 167 24.39 16.69 5.54
CA ASP A 167 23.86 15.68 6.45
C ASP A 167 22.91 16.31 7.50
N ARG A 168 23.31 17.42 8.10
CA ARG A 168 22.48 18.14 9.10
C ARG A 168 21.15 18.64 8.54
N ILE A 169 21.17 19.21 7.32
CA ILE A 169 19.97 19.72 6.64
C ILE A 169 19.04 18.56 6.33
N PHE A 170 19.55 17.49 5.71
CA PHE A 170 18.73 16.40 5.24
C PHE A 170 18.27 15.45 6.34
N ARG A 171 18.91 15.37 7.49
CA ARG A 171 18.34 14.75 8.70
C ARG A 171 17.05 15.40 9.15
N LYS A 172 16.99 16.75 9.13
CA LYS A 172 15.76 17.48 9.46
C LYS A 172 14.74 17.40 8.33
N GLY A 173 15.19 17.56 7.07
CA GLY A 173 14.35 17.44 5.89
C GLY A 173 13.69 16.07 5.77
N GLN A 174 14.40 15.01 6.15
CA GLN A 174 13.88 13.64 6.09
C GLN A 174 12.73 13.39 7.08
N LEU A 175 12.63 14.12 8.19
CA LEU A 175 11.45 14.05 9.05
C LEU A 175 10.20 14.55 8.33
N LEU A 176 10.32 15.62 7.55
CA LEU A 176 9.21 16.18 6.77
C LEU A 176 8.85 15.28 5.60
N SER A 177 9.84 14.74 4.86
CA SER A 177 9.55 13.84 3.74
C SER A 177 8.95 12.52 4.20
N ALA A 178 9.41 11.96 5.34
CA ALA A 178 8.82 10.77 5.94
C ALA A 178 7.36 11.02 6.40
N ALA A 179 7.06 12.20 6.96
CA ALA A 179 5.70 12.60 7.30
C ALA A 179 4.82 12.71 6.03
N ALA A 180 5.29 13.42 5.01
CA ALA A 180 4.56 13.58 3.74
C ALA A 180 4.34 12.24 3.05
N TYR A 181 5.36 11.34 3.05
CA TYR A 181 5.20 10.00 2.52
C TYR A 181 4.16 9.19 3.30
N SER A 182 4.19 9.24 4.63
CA SER A 182 3.22 8.53 5.48
C SER A 182 1.79 9.05 5.25
N VAL A 183 1.60 10.36 5.05
CA VAL A 183 0.32 10.93 4.65
C VAL A 183 -0.13 10.38 3.30
N GLY A 184 0.74 10.38 2.29
CA GLY A 184 0.44 9.80 0.97
C GLY A 184 0.12 8.30 1.04
N HIS A 185 0.84 7.55 1.88
CA HIS A 185 0.64 6.13 2.13
C HIS A 185 -0.73 5.88 2.79
N GLY A 186 -1.02 6.53 3.92
CA GLY A 186 -2.28 6.37 4.63
C GLY A 186 -3.49 6.75 3.78
N THR A 187 -3.39 7.84 2.99
CA THR A 187 -4.44 8.26 2.06
C THR A 187 -4.76 7.19 1.01
N ASN A 188 -3.76 6.51 0.47
CA ASN A 188 -3.99 5.46 -0.53
C ASN A 188 -4.48 4.16 0.09
N ASP A 189 -3.87 3.72 1.19
CA ASP A 189 -4.07 2.36 1.67
C ASP A 189 -5.33 2.20 2.54
N ALA A 190 -5.60 3.11 3.48
CA ALA A 190 -6.84 3.07 4.25
C ALA A 190 -8.09 3.19 3.37
N GLN A 191 -8.04 3.98 2.29
CA GLN A 191 -9.18 4.14 1.40
C GLN A 191 -9.60 2.84 0.70
N LYS A 192 -8.71 1.89 0.49
CA LYS A 192 -9.04 0.59 -0.12
C LYS A 192 -9.93 -0.24 0.79
N THR A 193 -9.60 -0.29 2.07
CA THR A 193 -10.44 -0.94 3.08
C THR A 193 -11.76 -0.20 3.29
N MET A 194 -11.72 1.13 3.31
CA MET A 194 -12.94 1.96 3.34
C MET A 194 -13.89 1.61 2.19
N GLY A 195 -13.34 1.44 0.96
CA GLY A 195 -14.11 1.05 -0.21
C GLY A 195 -14.77 -0.32 -0.07
N ILE A 196 -14.05 -1.32 0.43
CA ILE A 196 -14.58 -2.67 0.67
C ILE A 196 -15.70 -2.65 1.73
N ILE A 197 -15.50 -1.95 2.85
CA ILE A 197 -16.54 -1.82 3.90
C ILE A 197 -17.77 -1.08 3.35
N ALA A 198 -17.58 0.00 2.58
CA ALA A 198 -18.68 0.74 1.98
C ALA A 198 -19.47 -0.12 0.98
N VAL A 199 -18.80 -0.93 0.15
CA VAL A 199 -19.46 -1.89 -0.76
C VAL A 199 -20.24 -2.96 0.02
N LEU A 200 -19.69 -3.49 1.12
CA LEU A 200 -20.39 -4.43 1.99
C LEU A 200 -21.69 -3.80 2.54
N LEU A 201 -21.58 -2.61 3.11
CA LEU A 201 -22.74 -1.90 3.68
C LEU A 201 -23.79 -1.56 2.60
N PHE A 202 -23.33 -1.18 1.41
CA PHE A 202 -24.20 -0.88 0.27
C PHE A 202 -24.92 -2.13 -0.24
N SER A 203 -24.19 -3.22 -0.48
CA SER A 203 -24.75 -4.48 -1.00
C SER A 203 -25.70 -5.18 -0.03
N THR A 204 -25.58 -4.88 1.27
CA THR A 204 -26.46 -5.41 2.33
C THR A 204 -27.57 -4.45 2.73
N GLY A 205 -27.73 -3.31 2.03
CA GLY A 205 -28.82 -2.36 2.25
C GLY A 205 -28.65 -1.44 3.47
N HIS A 206 -27.44 -1.35 4.06
CA HIS A 206 -27.19 -0.54 5.26
C HIS A 206 -26.78 0.91 4.96
N LEU A 207 -26.56 1.28 3.68
CA LEU A 207 -26.24 2.65 3.25
C LEU A 207 -27.39 3.40 2.57
N GLY A 208 -28.55 2.72 2.33
CA GLY A 208 -29.62 3.32 1.54
C GLY A 208 -29.30 3.35 0.03
N PRO A 209 -29.94 4.25 -0.76
CA PRO A 209 -29.85 4.24 -2.22
C PRO A 209 -28.54 4.79 -2.79
N GLU A 210 -27.80 5.58 -2.01
CA GLU A 210 -26.58 6.23 -2.46
C GLU A 210 -25.33 5.57 -1.88
N PHE A 211 -24.30 5.39 -2.72
CA PHE A 211 -23.02 4.87 -2.29
C PHE A 211 -22.15 6.01 -1.73
N TYR A 212 -21.82 5.93 -0.46
CA TYR A 212 -20.86 6.82 0.20
C TYR A 212 -20.03 6.06 1.24
N VAL A 213 -18.97 6.67 1.72
CA VAL A 213 -18.14 6.12 2.81
C VAL A 213 -18.53 6.82 4.11
N PRO A 214 -19.14 6.11 5.08
CA PRO A 214 -19.49 6.69 6.37
C PRO A 214 -18.26 7.19 7.14
N PHE A 215 -18.40 8.27 7.88
CA PHE A 215 -17.30 8.88 8.63
C PHE A 215 -16.66 7.92 9.65
N TRP A 216 -17.47 7.09 10.31
CA TRP A 216 -16.93 6.08 11.24
C TRP A 216 -16.05 5.03 10.54
N VAL A 217 -16.32 4.69 9.27
CA VAL A 217 -15.48 3.79 8.47
C VAL A 217 -14.12 4.43 8.21
N ILE A 218 -14.12 5.74 7.92
CA ILE A 218 -12.87 6.51 7.72
C ILE A 218 -12.03 6.46 8.98
N LEU A 219 -12.64 6.72 10.14
CA LEU A 219 -11.95 6.65 11.43
C LEU A 219 -11.43 5.26 11.75
N ALA A 220 -12.27 4.23 11.58
CA ALA A 220 -11.93 2.85 11.92
C ALA A 220 -10.80 2.32 11.03
N ALA A 221 -10.85 2.55 9.72
CA ALA A 221 -9.81 2.14 8.79
C ALA A 221 -8.49 2.91 9.05
N GLY A 222 -8.55 4.24 9.20
CA GLY A 222 -7.36 5.03 9.54
C GLY A 222 -6.72 4.59 10.85
N ALA A 223 -7.53 4.28 11.88
CA ALA A 223 -7.03 3.78 13.16
C ALA A 223 -6.42 2.38 13.02
N ALA A 224 -7.06 1.46 12.29
CA ALA A 224 -6.55 0.11 12.06
C ALA A 224 -5.20 0.13 11.33
N LEU A 225 -5.09 0.91 10.25
CA LEU A 225 -3.84 1.09 9.50
C LEU A 225 -2.74 1.71 10.37
N GLY A 226 -3.06 2.77 11.11
CA GLY A 226 -2.11 3.44 12.02
C GLY A 226 -1.63 2.50 13.13
N LEU A 227 -2.52 1.78 13.78
CA LEU A 227 -2.17 0.77 14.79
C LEU A 227 -1.29 -0.33 14.20
N GLY A 228 -1.64 -0.87 13.03
CA GLY A 228 -0.81 -1.85 12.33
C GLY A 228 0.61 -1.33 12.08
N THR A 229 0.74 -0.09 11.64
CA THR A 229 2.03 0.57 11.39
C THR A 229 2.90 0.64 12.66
N MET A 230 2.31 0.81 13.84
CA MET A 230 3.06 0.86 15.11
C MET A 230 3.80 -0.44 15.45
N PHE A 231 3.30 -1.59 15.01
CA PHE A 231 3.98 -2.87 15.23
C PHE A 231 5.17 -3.09 14.27
N GLY A 232 5.14 -2.47 13.11
CA GLY A 232 6.22 -2.46 12.13
C GLY A 232 6.51 -3.81 11.47
N GLY A 233 6.58 -3.85 10.17
CA GLY A 233 6.97 -5.05 9.39
C GLY A 233 8.48 -5.24 9.31
N TRP A 234 9.18 -5.48 10.42
CA TRP A 234 10.65 -5.42 10.53
C TRP A 234 11.41 -6.30 9.53
N ARG A 235 10.83 -7.44 9.11
CA ARG A 235 11.44 -8.29 8.08
C ARG A 235 11.49 -7.59 6.73
N ILE A 236 10.43 -6.87 6.38
CA ILE A 236 10.31 -6.08 5.14
C ILE A 236 11.12 -4.81 5.25
N VAL A 237 11.11 -4.12 6.40
CA VAL A 237 11.96 -2.95 6.70
C VAL A 237 13.44 -3.26 6.41
N LYS A 238 13.93 -4.42 6.87
CA LYS A 238 15.30 -4.87 6.60
C LYS A 238 15.56 -5.05 5.09
N THR A 239 14.59 -5.59 4.36
CA THR A 239 14.73 -5.79 2.91
C THR A 239 14.78 -4.47 2.17
N MET A 240 13.84 -3.56 2.43
CA MET A 240 13.73 -2.29 1.73
C MET A 240 14.80 -1.28 2.13
N GLY A 241 15.06 -1.13 3.43
CA GLY A 241 15.97 -0.13 3.95
C GLY A 241 17.46 -0.51 3.83
N MET A 242 17.79 -1.81 3.76
CA MET A 242 19.19 -2.26 3.86
C MET A 242 19.64 -3.15 2.69
N ARG A 243 18.72 -3.82 2.00
CA ARG A 243 19.08 -4.81 0.97
C ARG A 243 18.95 -4.31 -0.45
N ILE A 244 18.17 -3.25 -0.74
CA ILE A 244 18.06 -2.67 -2.10
C ILE A 244 19.28 -1.82 -2.40
N THR A 245 19.53 -0.80 -1.59
CA THR A 245 20.70 0.08 -1.68
C THR A 245 21.05 0.66 -0.31
N LYS A 246 22.24 1.25 -0.16
CA LYS A 246 22.63 1.97 1.05
C LYS A 246 22.21 3.42 0.92
N LEU A 247 21.28 3.88 1.76
CA LEU A 247 20.84 5.25 1.78
C LEU A 247 21.60 6.08 2.84
N ARG A 248 21.82 7.36 2.52
CA ARG A 248 22.16 8.43 3.45
C ARG A 248 20.93 9.31 3.65
N PRO A 249 20.89 10.23 4.65
CA PRO A 249 19.74 11.11 4.89
C PRO A 249 19.26 11.86 3.65
N ILE A 250 20.18 12.40 2.83
CA ILE A 250 19.85 13.04 1.55
C ILE A 250 19.11 12.10 0.60
N GLY A 251 19.55 10.85 0.50
CA GLY A 251 18.90 9.84 -0.35
C GLY A 251 17.55 9.39 0.20
N GLY A 252 17.41 9.26 1.52
CA GLY A 252 16.14 8.99 2.19
C GLY A 252 15.13 10.08 1.91
N PHE A 253 15.52 11.34 2.12
CA PHE A 253 14.71 12.53 1.80
C PHE A 253 14.22 12.52 0.34
N CYS A 254 15.13 12.29 -0.62
CA CYS A 254 14.75 12.28 -2.04
C CYS A 254 13.80 11.12 -2.40
N ALA A 255 14.01 9.92 -1.85
CA ALA A 255 13.17 8.77 -2.09
C ALA A 255 11.75 8.95 -1.51
N GLU A 256 11.66 9.43 -0.27
CA GLU A 256 10.39 9.70 0.41
C GLU A 256 9.63 10.85 -0.27
N THR A 257 10.31 11.93 -0.66
CA THR A 257 9.69 13.04 -1.38
C THR A 257 9.15 12.60 -2.73
N ALA A 258 9.93 11.82 -3.50
CA ALA A 258 9.48 11.27 -4.78
C ALA A 258 8.26 10.35 -4.63
N GLY A 259 8.30 9.49 -3.61
CA GLY A 259 7.18 8.63 -3.27
C GLY A 259 5.94 9.44 -2.85
N ALA A 260 6.09 10.43 -1.97
CA ALA A 260 4.99 11.27 -1.51
C ALA A 260 4.32 12.02 -2.65
N LEU A 261 5.10 12.65 -3.54
CA LEU A 261 4.57 13.35 -4.72
C LEU A 261 3.77 12.41 -5.62
N THR A 262 4.27 11.21 -5.85
CA THR A 262 3.57 10.19 -6.66
C THR A 262 2.28 9.74 -5.99
N LEU A 263 2.32 9.41 -4.69
CA LEU A 263 1.16 8.90 -3.96
C LEU A 263 0.07 9.94 -3.79
N ILE A 264 0.42 11.17 -3.43
CA ILE A 264 -0.55 12.27 -3.26
C ILE A 264 -1.17 12.62 -4.62
N GLY A 265 -0.35 12.72 -5.68
CA GLY A 265 -0.86 12.99 -7.03
C GLY A 265 -1.83 11.93 -7.54
N THR A 266 -1.54 10.65 -7.32
CA THR A 266 -2.44 9.54 -7.70
C THR A 266 -3.69 9.46 -6.83
N ALA A 267 -3.60 9.78 -5.53
CA ALA A 267 -4.75 9.81 -4.64
C ALA A 267 -5.77 10.89 -5.04
N ILE A 268 -5.30 12.10 -5.39
CA ILE A 268 -6.16 13.18 -5.90
C ILE A 268 -6.84 12.74 -7.19
N GLY A 269 -6.14 12.01 -8.07
CA GLY A 269 -6.70 11.44 -9.32
C GLY A 269 -7.61 10.23 -9.11
N GLY A 270 -7.83 9.77 -7.87
CA GLY A 270 -8.62 8.56 -7.57
C GLY A 270 -8.02 7.29 -8.18
N ILE A 271 -6.70 7.23 -8.33
CA ILE A 271 -5.98 6.12 -8.97
C ILE A 271 -5.39 5.24 -7.86
N PRO A 272 -5.88 4.01 -7.67
CA PRO A 272 -5.29 3.09 -6.70
C PRO A 272 -3.92 2.62 -7.19
N VAL A 273 -2.88 2.99 -6.47
CA VAL A 273 -1.50 2.57 -6.74
C VAL A 273 -0.94 1.73 -5.59
N SER A 274 0.15 1.02 -5.87
CA SER A 274 0.93 0.33 -4.87
C SER A 274 1.94 1.28 -4.23
N THR A 275 1.76 1.55 -2.95
CA THR A 275 2.68 2.35 -2.14
C THR A 275 4.05 1.68 -2.05
N THR A 276 4.09 0.34 -1.88
CA THR A 276 5.31 -0.48 -1.83
C THR A 276 6.11 -0.40 -3.12
N GLN A 277 5.45 -0.50 -4.28
CA GLN A 277 6.11 -0.40 -5.58
C GLN A 277 6.65 1.00 -5.83
N THR A 278 5.89 2.04 -5.48
CA THR A 278 6.28 3.43 -5.64
C THR A 278 7.55 3.75 -4.85
N ILE A 279 7.59 3.44 -3.55
CA ILE A 279 8.78 3.73 -2.73
C ILE A 279 9.96 2.86 -3.10
N SER A 280 9.75 1.59 -3.47
CA SER A 280 10.82 0.72 -3.95
C SER A 280 11.46 1.27 -5.23
N GLY A 281 10.64 1.75 -6.17
CA GLY A 281 11.10 2.45 -7.37
C GLY A 281 11.90 3.70 -7.01
N SER A 282 11.40 4.53 -6.10
CA SER A 282 12.06 5.76 -5.66
C SER A 282 13.43 5.48 -5.02
N ILE A 283 13.53 4.45 -4.17
CA ILE A 283 14.79 3.99 -3.56
C ILE A 283 15.79 3.53 -4.63
N MET A 284 15.31 2.76 -5.63
CA MET A 284 16.15 2.32 -6.74
C MET A 284 16.62 3.50 -7.61
N GLY A 285 15.74 4.46 -7.89
CA GLY A 285 16.05 5.68 -8.64
C GLY A 285 17.15 6.51 -7.96
N VAL A 286 17.00 6.78 -6.68
CA VAL A 286 18.01 7.47 -5.86
C VAL A 286 19.33 6.71 -5.82
N GLY A 287 19.30 5.40 -5.62
CA GLY A 287 20.48 4.55 -5.57
C GLY A 287 21.27 4.54 -6.89
N SER A 288 20.58 4.61 -8.02
CA SER A 288 21.18 4.53 -9.37
C SER A 288 22.02 5.75 -9.73
N ILE A 289 21.83 6.89 -9.07
CA ILE A 289 22.60 8.13 -9.33
C ILE A 289 24.08 7.97 -8.96
N GLN A 290 24.41 7.27 -7.88
CA GLN A 290 25.83 7.11 -7.49
C GLN A 290 26.56 6.22 -8.48
N ARG A 291 25.99 5.10 -8.80
CA ARG A 291 26.36 4.15 -9.84
C ARG A 291 25.24 3.11 -9.99
N PHE A 292 25.00 2.65 -11.19
CA PHE A 292 23.95 1.65 -11.45
C PHE A 292 24.13 0.37 -10.60
N SER A 293 25.37 -0.04 -10.35
CA SER A 293 25.72 -1.18 -9.49
C SER A 293 25.52 -0.94 -7.98
N ALA A 294 25.19 0.28 -7.52
CA ALA A 294 24.86 0.55 -6.12
C ALA A 294 23.49 -0.04 -5.74
N VAL A 295 22.63 -0.24 -6.72
CA VAL A 295 21.37 -0.98 -6.56
C VAL A 295 21.64 -2.47 -6.72
N ARG A 296 21.20 -3.25 -5.75
CA ARG A 296 21.33 -4.73 -5.81
C ARG A 296 20.20 -5.30 -6.66
N TRP A 297 20.38 -5.31 -7.97
CA TRP A 297 19.38 -5.72 -8.96
C TRP A 297 18.87 -7.15 -8.76
N GLY A 298 19.67 -8.05 -8.20
CA GLY A 298 19.20 -9.40 -7.83
C GLY A 298 18.15 -9.40 -6.71
N VAL A 299 18.21 -8.41 -5.79
CA VAL A 299 17.15 -8.20 -4.78
C VAL A 299 15.92 -7.55 -5.44
N ALA A 300 16.14 -6.53 -6.27
CA ALA A 300 15.08 -5.85 -7.01
C ALA A 300 14.30 -6.85 -7.89
N GLY A 301 14.97 -7.74 -8.61
CA GLY A 301 14.34 -8.78 -9.43
C GLY A 301 13.44 -9.72 -8.60
N ARG A 302 13.89 -10.17 -7.41
CA ARG A 302 13.05 -10.98 -6.52
C ARG A 302 11.80 -10.23 -6.04
N ILE A 303 11.94 -8.92 -5.78
CA ILE A 303 10.82 -8.06 -5.39
C ILE A 303 9.82 -7.94 -6.55
N VAL A 304 10.30 -7.71 -7.77
CA VAL A 304 9.44 -7.64 -8.97
C VAL A 304 8.70 -8.96 -9.20
N TRP A 305 9.35 -10.10 -9.07
CA TRP A 305 8.68 -11.41 -9.15
C TRP A 305 7.61 -11.58 -8.07
N ALA A 306 7.87 -11.14 -6.84
CA ALA A 306 6.88 -11.15 -5.78
C ALA A 306 5.67 -10.26 -6.11
N TRP A 307 5.86 -9.11 -6.79
CA TRP A 307 4.77 -8.26 -7.25
C TRP A 307 3.89 -8.96 -8.30
N ILE A 308 4.52 -9.61 -9.29
CA ILE A 308 3.80 -10.33 -10.35
C ILE A 308 2.96 -11.48 -9.77
N LEU A 309 3.51 -12.21 -8.80
CA LEU A 309 2.84 -13.36 -8.18
C LEU A 309 1.73 -12.95 -7.21
N THR A 310 1.70 -11.71 -6.74
CA THR A 310 0.75 -11.27 -5.70
C THR A 310 -0.71 -11.43 -6.12
N ILE A 311 -1.09 -10.92 -7.30
CA ILE A 311 -2.48 -10.99 -7.78
C ILE A 311 -2.92 -12.45 -8.00
N PRO A 312 -2.20 -13.29 -8.79
CA PRO A 312 -2.65 -14.67 -9.01
C PRO A 312 -2.65 -15.52 -7.74
N ALA A 313 -1.68 -15.32 -6.83
CA ALA A 313 -1.62 -16.10 -5.61
C ALA A 313 -2.75 -15.74 -4.64
N SER A 314 -2.99 -14.45 -4.40
CA SER A 314 -4.11 -14.01 -3.56
C SER A 314 -5.47 -14.39 -4.16
N ALA A 315 -5.62 -14.36 -5.50
CA ALA A 315 -6.81 -14.82 -6.19
C ALA A 315 -7.05 -16.31 -5.99
N ALA A 316 -6.01 -17.13 -6.10
CA ALA A 316 -6.12 -18.58 -5.87
C ALA A 316 -6.53 -18.91 -4.44
N VAL A 317 -5.92 -18.21 -3.44
CA VAL A 317 -6.30 -18.39 -2.02
C VAL A 317 -7.74 -17.94 -1.77
N ALA A 318 -8.15 -16.81 -2.34
CA ALA A 318 -9.53 -16.33 -2.21
C ALA A 318 -10.54 -17.26 -2.86
N GLY A 319 -10.21 -17.82 -4.03
CA GLY A 319 -11.03 -18.84 -4.69
C GLY A 319 -11.22 -20.08 -3.84
N ALA A 320 -10.13 -20.60 -3.25
CA ALA A 320 -10.20 -21.71 -2.32
C ALA A 320 -11.03 -21.39 -1.07
N ALA A 321 -10.84 -20.18 -0.50
CA ALA A 321 -11.61 -19.72 0.65
C ALA A 321 -13.11 -19.63 0.32
N TRP A 322 -13.48 -19.16 -0.87
CA TRP A 322 -14.88 -19.09 -1.30
C TRP A 322 -15.54 -20.46 -1.38
N PHE A 323 -14.83 -21.46 -1.94
CA PHE A 323 -15.33 -22.84 -1.97
C PHE A 323 -15.53 -23.41 -0.56
N LEU A 324 -14.57 -23.20 0.34
CA LEU A 324 -14.68 -23.67 1.73
C LEU A 324 -15.84 -23.00 2.47
N ILE A 325 -16.00 -21.68 2.33
CA ILE A 325 -17.12 -20.96 2.92
C ILE A 325 -18.45 -21.53 2.42
N ARG A 326 -18.57 -21.78 1.12
CA ARG A 326 -19.81 -22.34 0.54
C ARG A 326 -20.12 -23.74 1.03
N LEU A 327 -19.11 -24.57 1.24
CA LEU A 327 -19.30 -25.93 1.82
C LEU A 327 -19.75 -25.90 3.28
N LEU A 328 -19.40 -24.84 4.03
CA LEU A 328 -19.72 -24.73 5.45
C LEU A 328 -20.99 -23.91 5.74
N ALA A 329 -21.38 -23.04 4.82
CA ALA A 329 -22.49 -22.09 5.00
C ALA A 329 -23.78 -22.51 4.25
N VAL A 330 -23.73 -23.59 3.48
CA VAL A 330 -24.86 -24.26 2.80
C VAL A 330 -24.99 -25.68 3.30
#